data_fb48a7b4ec74f8b03a7916f405ffd0df
#
_entry.id   fb48a7b4ec74f8b03a7916f405ffd0df
#
_cell.length_a   1.000
_cell.length_b   1.000
_cell.length_c   1.000
_cell.angle_alpha   90.00
_cell.angle_beta   90.00
_cell.angle_gamma   90.00
#
_symmetry.space_group_name_H-M   'P 1'
#
loop_
_entity.id
_entity.type
_entity.pdbx_description
1 polymer ?
#
loop_
_entity_poly.entity_id
_entity_poly.type
_entity_poly.pdbx_seq_one_letter_code
_entity_poly.pdbx_strand_id
1 'polypeptide(L)'
;MITSLVVVTLFVIGKYQFFDIAMAHSNYGMRAICNEKEISSLYIGSSMFRQGINVAEIEPLAYLLAYNGNQPVAEELCLKYMLEKGANIKRLVVDMYPYSAADTPSISDSRTFQDGDMRFTFGVYDALRDSKDFSYLLKMLLNGNNELFVTWPATHGMVDSRYYRGSSTASREGLTNEKLDAVELKFEGRDTLQPLQMDALDRIIQLCAQKDVDVVFVETPKYYRVHADVAYNSMMKDYYDFLKERNVKTILCDKTVDNLDIDTENHNYIAYNFDNDDASNFSDLIHMSSKGRDEFSKQLGKLIVNPNYE
;
A
#
# COMPACT_ATOMS: atom_id res chain seq x y z
N MET A 1 38.58 -11.05 13.71
CA MET A 1 37.31 -11.65 14.12
C MET A 1 36.61 -10.85 15.23
N ILE A 2 37.22 -10.62 16.40
CA ILE A 2 36.62 -9.83 17.51
C ILE A 2 36.30 -8.40 17.08
N THR A 3 37.22 -7.72 16.36
CA THR A 3 37.02 -6.35 15.87
C THR A 3 35.85 -6.26 14.90
N SER A 4 35.69 -7.25 14.02
CA SER A 4 34.57 -7.29 13.06
C SER A 4 33.23 -7.51 13.78
N LEU A 5 33.21 -8.35 14.81
CA LEU A 5 32.02 -8.58 15.63
C LEU A 5 31.62 -7.31 16.40
N VAL A 6 32.58 -6.61 16.98
CA VAL A 6 32.34 -5.35 17.71
C VAL A 6 31.80 -4.28 16.75
N VAL A 7 32.37 -4.13 15.56
CA VAL A 7 31.91 -3.17 14.55
C VAL A 7 30.47 -3.50 14.11
N VAL A 8 30.17 -4.77 13.83
CA VAL A 8 28.81 -5.19 13.46
C VAL A 8 27.83 -4.95 14.62
N THR A 9 28.22 -5.26 15.84
CA THR A 9 27.37 -5.05 17.03
C THR A 9 27.08 -3.56 17.25
N LEU A 10 28.11 -2.70 17.16
CA LEU A 10 27.95 -1.25 17.29
C LEU A 10 27.10 -0.66 16.14
N PHE A 11 27.27 -1.19 14.93
CA PHE A 11 26.47 -0.80 13.77
C PHE A 11 24.99 -1.19 13.97
N VAL A 12 24.70 -2.41 14.43
CA VAL A 12 23.36 -2.89 14.70
C VAL A 12 22.69 -2.09 15.83
N ILE A 13 23.39 -1.89 16.96
CA ILE A 13 22.88 -1.10 18.08
C ILE A 13 22.66 0.36 17.65
N GLY A 14 23.63 0.95 16.96
CA GLY A 14 23.52 2.32 16.45
C GLY A 14 22.34 2.46 15.51
N LYS A 15 22.17 1.52 14.57
CA LYS A 15 21.04 1.50 13.64
C LYS A 15 19.70 1.52 14.41
N TYR A 16 19.50 0.65 15.39
CA TYR A 16 18.21 0.54 16.08
C TYR A 16 17.94 1.71 17.02
N GLN A 17 18.91 2.20 17.77
CA GLN A 17 18.73 3.36 18.64
C GLN A 17 18.54 4.66 17.86
N PHE A 18 19.32 4.90 16.80
CA PHE A 18 19.17 6.08 15.97
C PHE A 18 17.89 6.05 15.15
N PHE A 19 17.47 4.88 14.71
CA PHE A 19 16.23 4.72 13.98
C PHE A 19 15.01 5.00 14.86
N ASP A 20 15.01 4.51 16.09
CA ASP A 20 13.91 4.75 17.03
C ASP A 20 13.72 6.26 17.28
N ILE A 21 14.83 7.01 17.41
CA ILE A 21 14.77 8.46 17.60
C ILE A 21 14.31 9.17 16.32
N ALA A 22 14.84 8.80 15.17
CA ALA A 22 14.53 9.45 13.90
C ALA A 22 13.07 9.20 13.47
N MET A 23 12.59 7.96 13.64
CA MET A 23 11.23 7.56 13.23
C MET A 23 10.16 7.98 14.22
N ALA A 24 10.48 8.17 15.50
CA ALA A 24 9.54 8.69 16.50
C ALA A 24 9.01 10.11 16.15
N HIS A 25 9.75 10.85 15.34
CA HIS A 25 9.36 12.19 14.86
C HIS A 25 8.88 12.21 13.41
N SER A 26 8.82 11.05 12.76
CA SER A 26 8.33 10.93 11.38
C SER A 26 6.80 10.88 11.36
N ASN A 27 6.21 11.58 10.41
CA ASN A 27 4.78 11.43 10.08
C ASN A 27 4.52 10.27 9.10
N TYR A 28 5.45 9.33 8.99
CA TYR A 28 5.44 8.25 8.02
C TYR A 28 5.96 6.96 8.64
N GLY A 29 5.30 5.84 8.32
CA GLY A 29 5.75 4.50 8.65
C GLY A 29 5.07 3.86 9.86
N MET A 30 5.34 2.56 10.09
CA MET A 30 4.70 1.74 11.12
C MET A 30 4.93 2.27 12.55
N ARG A 31 6.13 2.78 12.83
CA ARG A 31 6.46 3.30 14.17
C ARG A 31 5.69 4.56 14.50
N ALA A 32 5.51 5.45 13.53
CA ALA A 32 4.70 6.64 13.69
C ALA A 32 3.22 6.24 13.96
N ILE A 33 2.70 5.25 13.23
CA ILE A 33 1.37 4.69 13.43
C ILE A 33 1.22 4.10 14.85
N CYS A 34 2.20 3.33 15.32
CA CYS A 34 2.16 2.73 16.66
C CYS A 34 2.17 3.77 17.80
N ASN A 35 2.60 5.01 17.53
CA ASN A 35 2.57 6.11 18.50
C ASN A 35 1.24 6.88 18.51
N GLU A 36 0.36 6.64 17.56
CA GLU A 36 -0.97 7.27 17.51
C GLU A 36 -1.91 6.65 18.54
N LYS A 37 -2.70 7.49 19.21
CA LYS A 37 -3.65 7.04 20.23
C LYS A 37 -4.85 6.31 19.61
N GLU A 38 -5.26 6.76 18.44
CA GLU A 38 -6.40 6.25 17.71
C GLU A 38 -6.21 6.51 16.20
N ILE A 39 -6.57 5.53 15.40
CA ILE A 39 -6.57 5.60 13.94
C ILE A 39 -7.97 5.21 13.47
N SER A 40 -8.70 6.16 12.88
CA SER A 40 -10.03 5.91 12.33
C SER A 40 -9.95 4.96 11.14
N SER A 41 -9.05 5.21 10.21
CA SER A 41 -8.77 4.33 9.08
C SER A 41 -7.27 4.29 8.77
N LEU A 42 -6.73 3.08 8.68
CA LEU A 42 -5.39 2.83 8.17
C LEU A 42 -5.48 2.38 6.71
N TYR A 43 -4.92 3.17 5.80
CA TYR A 43 -4.77 2.82 4.39
C TYR A 43 -3.45 2.09 4.21
N ILE A 44 -3.48 0.83 3.77
CA ILE A 44 -2.28 0.01 3.55
C ILE A 44 -2.23 -0.46 2.10
N GLY A 45 -1.06 -0.36 1.48
CA GLY A 45 -0.93 -0.74 0.08
C GLY A 45 0.42 -0.46 -0.56
N SER A 46 0.40 -0.52 -1.87
CA SER A 46 1.53 -0.34 -2.76
C SER A 46 1.76 1.14 -3.16
N SER A 47 2.52 1.32 -4.25
CA SER A 47 2.66 2.63 -4.90
C SER A 47 1.34 3.21 -5.40
N MET A 48 0.32 2.38 -5.62
CA MET A 48 -1.01 2.80 -6.02
C MET A 48 -1.63 3.68 -4.94
N PHE A 49 -1.70 3.18 -3.70
CA PHE A 49 -2.17 3.97 -2.57
C PHE A 49 -1.23 5.12 -2.22
N ARG A 50 0.09 4.91 -2.28
CA ARG A 50 1.06 5.97 -2.00
C ARG A 50 0.87 7.20 -2.88
N GLN A 51 0.48 7.00 -4.13
CA GLN A 51 0.26 8.07 -5.10
C GLN A 51 -1.23 8.42 -5.26
N GLY A 52 -2.11 7.54 -4.82
CA GLY A 52 -3.56 7.65 -4.98
C GLY A 52 -4.29 8.19 -3.75
N ILE A 53 -3.67 8.18 -2.56
CA ILE A 53 -4.34 8.55 -1.32
C ILE A 53 -3.72 9.80 -0.69
N ASN A 54 -4.58 10.78 -0.43
CA ASN A 54 -4.28 11.93 0.41
C ASN A 54 -5.22 11.92 1.62
N VAL A 55 -4.74 11.41 2.76
CA VAL A 55 -5.58 11.25 3.96
C VAL A 55 -6.10 12.57 4.52
N ALA A 56 -5.46 13.70 4.20
CA ALA A 56 -5.94 15.02 4.61
C ALA A 56 -7.31 15.38 3.99
N GLU A 57 -7.63 14.79 2.82
CA GLU A 57 -8.90 15.00 2.12
C GLU A 57 -9.98 13.98 2.52
N ILE A 58 -9.64 12.98 3.36
CA ILE A 58 -10.55 11.89 3.72
C ILE A 58 -11.15 12.12 5.11
N GLU A 59 -10.33 11.97 6.14
CA GLU A 59 -10.78 12.14 7.54
C GLU A 59 -9.60 12.45 8.49
N PRO A 60 -9.84 13.14 9.61
CA PRO A 60 -8.75 13.70 10.45
C PRO A 60 -7.83 12.65 11.07
N LEU A 61 -8.34 11.46 11.40
CA LEU A 61 -7.58 10.38 12.05
C LEU A 61 -7.19 9.25 11.08
N ALA A 62 -7.31 9.47 9.77
CA ALA A 62 -6.79 8.55 8.77
C ALA A 62 -5.26 8.56 8.73
N TYR A 63 -4.68 7.41 8.40
CA TYR A 63 -3.23 7.26 8.22
C TYR A 63 -2.92 6.40 6.98
N LEU A 64 -1.85 6.72 6.26
CA LEU A 64 -1.40 5.97 5.09
C LEU A 64 -0.08 5.25 5.37
N LEU A 65 -0.08 3.95 5.21
CA LEU A 65 1.12 3.12 5.18
C LEU A 65 1.24 2.45 3.81
N ALA A 66 1.91 3.09 2.89
CA ALA A 66 2.08 2.58 1.54
C ALA A 66 3.54 2.69 1.08
N TYR A 67 4.08 1.58 0.61
CA TYR A 67 5.44 1.50 0.11
C TYR A 67 5.43 1.11 -1.38
N ASN A 68 6.40 1.60 -2.14
CA ASN A 68 6.50 1.25 -3.55
C ASN A 68 6.73 -0.26 -3.72
N GLY A 69 5.92 -0.90 -4.59
CA GLY A 69 6.01 -2.34 -4.84
C GLY A 69 5.74 -3.22 -3.62
N ASN A 70 5.06 -2.67 -2.59
CA ASN A 70 4.55 -3.46 -1.50
C ASN A 70 3.47 -4.41 -2.01
N GLN A 71 3.44 -5.61 -1.47
CA GLN A 71 2.51 -6.67 -1.86
C GLN A 71 1.81 -7.21 -0.62
N PRO A 72 0.66 -7.88 -0.74
CA PRO A 72 -0.14 -8.37 0.39
C PRO A 72 0.62 -9.13 1.48
N VAL A 73 1.64 -9.93 1.13
CA VAL A 73 2.50 -10.60 2.12
C VAL A 73 3.21 -9.60 3.04
N ALA A 74 3.71 -8.51 2.48
CA ALA A 74 4.38 -7.47 3.26
C ALA A 74 3.37 -6.63 4.07
N GLU A 75 2.19 -6.39 3.50
CA GLU A 75 1.09 -5.69 4.16
C GLU A 75 0.58 -6.46 5.37
N GLU A 76 0.43 -7.79 5.26
CA GLU A 76 0.10 -8.68 6.37
C GLU A 76 1.10 -8.54 7.52
N LEU A 77 2.40 -8.61 7.21
CA LEU A 77 3.46 -8.49 8.21
C LEU A 77 3.48 -7.11 8.86
N CYS A 78 3.27 -6.05 8.09
CA CYS A 78 3.15 -4.69 8.62
C CYS A 78 1.96 -4.55 9.56
N LEU A 79 0.79 -5.04 9.15
CA LEU A 79 -0.43 -5.00 9.96
C LEU A 79 -0.25 -5.78 11.27
N LYS A 80 0.26 -7.01 11.17
CA LYS A 80 0.53 -7.87 12.33
C LYS A 80 1.47 -7.19 13.32
N TYR A 81 2.58 -6.62 12.83
CA TYR A 81 3.53 -5.88 13.65
C TYR A 81 2.87 -4.71 14.39
N MET A 82 2.09 -3.89 13.68
CA MET A 82 1.42 -2.73 14.29
C MET A 82 0.40 -3.15 15.35
N LEU A 83 -0.42 -4.17 15.08
CA LEU A 83 -1.39 -4.70 16.03
C LEU A 83 -0.73 -5.33 17.26
N GLU A 84 0.40 -6.03 17.09
CA GLU A 84 1.21 -6.57 18.20
C GLU A 84 1.84 -5.45 19.06
N LYS A 85 2.14 -4.29 18.46
CA LYS A 85 2.63 -3.09 19.18
C LYS A 85 1.51 -2.27 19.81
N GLY A 86 0.25 -2.69 19.66
CA GLY A 86 -0.89 -2.05 20.30
C GLY A 86 -1.50 -0.88 19.52
N ALA A 87 -1.25 -0.79 18.21
CA ALA A 87 -1.91 0.20 17.37
C ALA A 87 -3.44 0.04 17.43
N ASN A 88 -4.15 1.13 17.72
CA ASN A 88 -5.61 1.14 17.85
C ASN A 88 -6.24 1.56 16.51
N ILE A 89 -6.40 0.60 15.62
CA ILE A 89 -6.93 0.76 14.27
C ILE A 89 -8.40 0.36 14.28
N LYS A 90 -9.31 1.25 13.85
CA LYS A 90 -10.74 0.96 13.75
C LYS A 90 -11.11 0.32 12.41
N ARG A 91 -10.51 0.81 11.34
CA ARG A 91 -10.73 0.33 9.98
C ARG A 91 -9.42 0.16 9.24
N LEU A 92 -9.30 -0.94 8.53
CA LEU A 92 -8.24 -1.19 7.55
C LEU A 92 -8.80 -0.99 6.15
N VAL A 93 -8.14 -0.15 5.35
CA VAL A 93 -8.44 0.04 3.93
C VAL A 93 -7.27 -0.51 3.12
N VAL A 94 -7.53 -1.53 2.31
CA VAL A 94 -6.51 -2.30 1.58
C VAL A 94 -6.56 -1.95 0.09
N ASP A 95 -5.40 -1.75 -0.51
CA ASP A 95 -5.25 -1.51 -1.95
C ASP A 95 -5.66 -2.76 -2.76
N MET A 96 -6.69 -2.63 -3.58
CA MET A 96 -7.14 -3.70 -4.47
C MET A 96 -6.39 -3.62 -5.80
N TYR A 97 -5.14 -4.11 -5.81
CA TYR A 97 -4.34 -4.25 -7.01
C TYR A 97 -4.05 -5.73 -7.30
N PRO A 98 -4.36 -6.22 -8.54
CA PRO A 98 -4.20 -7.64 -8.86
C PRO A 98 -2.72 -7.93 -9.16
N TYR A 99 -2.07 -8.71 -8.28
CA TYR A 99 -0.71 -9.19 -8.49
C TYR A 99 -0.74 -10.50 -9.28
N SER A 100 -0.05 -10.50 -10.42
CA SER A 100 -0.01 -11.66 -11.31
C SER A 100 0.89 -12.78 -10.78
N ALA A 101 0.50 -14.03 -11.07
CA ALA A 101 1.33 -15.22 -10.82
C ALA A 101 2.66 -15.19 -11.61
N ALA A 102 2.73 -14.43 -12.70
CA ALA A 102 3.96 -14.20 -13.45
C ALA A 102 4.94 -13.28 -12.72
N ASP A 103 4.48 -12.50 -11.72
CA ASP A 103 5.33 -11.62 -10.94
C ASP A 103 6.02 -12.38 -9.81
N THR A 104 7.29 -12.12 -9.60
CA THR A 104 7.99 -12.68 -8.44
C THR A 104 7.55 -11.93 -7.18
N PRO A 105 7.11 -12.64 -6.11
CA PRO A 105 6.85 -12.00 -4.84
C PRO A 105 8.04 -11.18 -4.37
N SER A 106 7.83 -9.92 -4.06
CA SER A 106 8.92 -9.01 -3.71
C SER A 106 8.49 -7.92 -2.74
N ILE A 107 9.46 -7.38 -2.03
CA ILE A 107 9.39 -6.10 -1.34
C ILE A 107 10.42 -5.21 -2.01
N SER A 108 9.98 -4.26 -2.82
CA SER A 108 10.88 -3.42 -3.58
C SER A 108 11.33 -2.16 -2.83
N ASP A 109 10.58 -1.73 -1.83
CA ASP A 109 10.92 -0.54 -1.04
C ASP A 109 11.67 -0.93 0.23
N SER A 110 12.94 -0.54 0.29
CA SER A 110 13.81 -0.81 1.44
C SER A 110 13.34 -0.17 2.74
N ARG A 111 12.51 0.86 2.68
CA ARG A 111 11.95 1.54 3.86
C ARG A 111 11.04 0.62 4.66
N THR A 112 10.39 -0.35 4.02
CA THR A 112 9.61 -1.38 4.72
C THR A 112 10.44 -2.10 5.80
N PHE A 113 11.71 -2.42 5.49
CA PHE A 113 12.62 -3.07 6.44
C PHE A 113 13.17 -2.13 7.50
N GLN A 114 13.28 -0.85 7.18
CA GLN A 114 13.83 0.13 8.10
C GLN A 114 12.86 0.50 9.21
N ASP A 115 11.60 0.51 8.86
CA ASP A 115 10.52 0.93 9.74
C ASP A 115 10.14 -0.13 10.79
N GLY A 116 10.49 -1.40 10.54
CA GLY A 116 10.30 -2.50 11.48
C GLY A 116 11.52 -2.76 12.38
N ASP A 117 11.31 -3.50 13.45
CA ASP A 117 12.39 -4.04 14.27
C ASP A 117 13.01 -5.32 13.64
N MET A 118 14.02 -5.90 14.31
CA MET A 118 14.67 -7.12 13.83
C MET A 118 13.70 -8.30 13.66
N ARG A 119 12.72 -8.42 14.57
CA ARG A 119 11.72 -9.50 14.50
C ARG A 119 10.87 -9.38 13.24
N PHE A 120 10.46 -8.15 12.90
CA PHE A 120 9.78 -7.86 11.64
C PHE A 120 10.65 -8.24 10.43
N THR A 121 11.92 -7.83 10.42
CA THR A 121 12.86 -8.15 9.34
C THR A 121 13.01 -9.67 9.13
N PHE A 122 13.13 -10.43 10.21
CA PHE A 122 13.18 -11.90 10.14
C PHE A 122 11.85 -12.50 9.66
N GLY A 123 10.71 -11.95 10.06
CA GLY A 123 9.40 -12.38 9.59
C GLY A 123 9.25 -12.20 8.07
N VAL A 124 9.71 -11.06 7.54
CA VAL A 124 9.74 -10.82 6.08
C VAL A 124 10.67 -11.80 5.37
N TYR A 125 11.85 -12.06 5.93
CA TYR A 125 12.76 -13.06 5.37
C TYR A 125 12.11 -14.43 5.31
N ASP A 126 11.49 -14.89 6.40
CA ASP A 126 10.87 -16.20 6.48
C ASP A 126 9.70 -16.35 5.50
N ALA A 127 8.88 -15.30 5.36
CA ALA A 127 7.76 -15.27 4.42
C ALA A 127 8.17 -15.30 2.94
N LEU A 128 9.36 -14.79 2.60
CA LEU A 128 9.83 -14.68 1.21
C LEU A 128 11.00 -15.59 0.87
N ARG A 129 11.49 -16.39 1.81
CA ARG A 129 12.72 -17.20 1.63
C ARG A 129 12.68 -18.12 0.42
N ASP A 130 11.51 -18.67 0.09
CA ASP A 130 11.32 -19.60 -1.01
C ASP A 130 11.18 -18.89 -2.37
N SER A 131 11.02 -17.56 -2.35
CA SER A 131 10.84 -16.73 -3.55
C SER A 131 12.04 -15.84 -3.88
N LYS A 132 12.98 -15.67 -2.93
CA LYS A 132 14.15 -14.80 -3.07
C LYS A 132 15.40 -15.45 -2.49
N ASP A 133 16.53 -15.16 -3.13
CA ASP A 133 17.83 -15.56 -2.59
C ASP A 133 18.28 -14.63 -1.44
N PHE A 134 19.26 -15.12 -0.67
CA PHE A 134 19.83 -14.37 0.45
C PHE A 134 20.53 -13.09 -0.02
N SER A 135 21.12 -13.08 -1.22
CA SER A 135 21.83 -11.92 -1.77
C SER A 135 20.87 -10.75 -2.03
N TYR A 136 19.65 -11.04 -2.48
CA TYR A 136 18.60 -10.04 -2.65
C TYR A 136 18.21 -9.40 -1.32
N LEU A 137 17.96 -10.21 -0.30
CA LEU A 137 17.58 -9.72 1.03
C LEU A 137 18.70 -8.90 1.68
N LEU A 138 19.95 -9.37 1.56
CA LEU A 138 21.12 -8.63 2.02
C LEU A 138 21.25 -7.28 1.30
N LYS A 139 21.04 -7.25 -0.01
CA LYS A 139 21.04 -6.01 -0.80
C LYS A 139 19.95 -5.04 -0.34
N MET A 140 18.75 -5.53 -0.05
CA MET A 140 17.64 -4.71 0.47
C MET A 140 17.98 -4.14 1.85
N LEU A 141 18.52 -4.94 2.76
CA LEU A 141 18.99 -4.50 4.08
C LEU A 141 20.10 -3.44 3.99
N LEU A 142 21.04 -3.61 3.05
CA LEU A 142 22.15 -2.67 2.85
C LEU A 142 21.67 -1.36 2.18
N ASN A 143 20.80 -1.44 1.19
CA ASN A 143 20.21 -0.25 0.55
C ASN A 143 19.41 0.57 1.54
N GLY A 144 18.68 -0.10 2.43
CA GLY A 144 17.99 0.54 3.51
C GLY A 144 18.87 1.42 4.38
N ASN A 145 20.11 1.04 4.59
CA ASN A 145 21.05 1.81 5.41
C ASN A 145 21.53 3.11 4.72
N ASN A 146 21.54 3.18 3.40
CA ASN A 146 21.92 4.39 2.68
C ASN A 146 20.91 5.52 2.89
N GLU A 147 19.64 5.21 3.00
CA GLU A 147 18.61 6.22 3.30
C GLU A 147 18.72 6.77 4.74
N LEU A 148 19.22 5.99 5.69
CA LEU A 148 19.53 6.47 7.05
C LEU A 148 20.43 7.70 7.06
N PHE A 149 21.51 7.69 6.25
CA PHE A 149 22.44 8.81 6.17
C PHE A 149 21.85 10.03 5.44
N VAL A 150 20.87 9.82 4.57
CA VAL A 150 20.20 10.90 3.83
C VAL A 150 19.06 11.52 4.64
N THR A 151 18.34 10.71 5.42
CA THR A 151 17.20 11.19 6.22
C THR A 151 17.60 11.72 7.60
N TRP A 152 18.73 11.30 8.14
CA TRP A 152 19.25 11.74 9.43
C TRP A 152 19.30 13.27 9.63
N PRO A 153 19.86 14.07 8.69
CA PRO A 153 19.87 15.53 8.84
C PRO A 153 18.48 16.15 8.82
N ALA A 154 17.54 15.55 8.08
CA ALA A 154 16.18 16.07 7.91
C ALA A 154 15.29 15.79 9.14
N THR A 155 15.62 14.80 9.96
CA THR A 155 14.79 14.35 11.10
C THR A 155 15.28 14.93 12.46
N HIS A 156 16.40 15.62 12.50
CA HIS A 156 16.93 16.23 13.73
C HIS A 156 16.06 17.42 14.16
N GLY A 157 14.98 17.14 14.89
CA GLY A 157 14.14 18.14 15.53
C GLY A 157 13.07 18.76 14.63
N MET A 158 12.90 18.32 13.40
CA MET A 158 11.83 18.77 12.52
C MET A 158 10.84 17.65 12.22
N VAL A 159 9.55 17.93 12.38
CA VAL A 159 8.48 17.11 11.80
C VAL A 159 8.75 17.02 10.30
N ASP A 160 8.78 15.80 9.73
CA ASP A 160 9.02 15.62 8.32
C ASP A 160 7.86 16.18 7.50
N SER A 161 8.02 17.44 7.03
CA SER A 161 7.00 18.15 6.27
C SER A 161 6.69 17.54 4.90
N ARG A 162 7.47 16.52 4.45
CA ARG A 162 7.21 15.80 3.20
C ARG A 162 6.01 14.86 3.31
N TYR A 163 5.55 14.60 4.53
CA TYR A 163 4.42 13.71 4.78
C TYR A 163 3.41 14.33 5.74
N TYR A 164 2.15 14.07 5.47
CA TYR A 164 1.05 14.31 6.40
C TYR A 164 0.38 12.97 6.70
N ARG A 165 0.55 12.45 7.91
CA ARG A 165 0.01 11.16 8.35
C ARG A 165 0.25 10.03 7.32
N GLY A 166 1.45 9.97 6.77
CA GLY A 166 1.88 9.01 5.75
C GLY A 166 1.69 9.45 4.30
N SER A 167 0.76 10.34 4.00
CA SER A 167 0.56 10.85 2.64
C SER A 167 1.66 11.83 2.24
N SER A 168 2.21 11.64 1.02
CA SER A 168 3.21 12.54 0.48
C SER A 168 2.62 13.92 0.17
N THR A 169 3.32 14.98 0.60
CA THR A 169 2.97 16.37 0.25
C THR A 169 3.59 16.81 -1.09
N ALA A 170 4.44 15.98 -1.71
CA ALA A 170 5.07 16.28 -2.97
C ALA A 170 4.05 16.40 -4.10
N SER A 171 4.20 17.43 -4.93
CA SER A 171 3.40 17.58 -6.15
C SER A 171 3.89 16.64 -7.24
N ARG A 172 2.95 16.08 -7.99
CA ARG A 172 3.19 15.23 -9.14
C ARG A 172 2.31 15.70 -10.30
N GLU A 173 2.94 16.05 -11.39
CA GLU A 173 2.24 16.52 -12.59
C GLU A 173 1.52 15.38 -13.31
N GLY A 174 0.38 15.71 -13.91
CA GLY A 174 -0.34 14.82 -14.82
C GLY A 174 0.30 14.84 -16.21
N LEU A 175 -0.02 13.82 -17.00
CA LEU A 175 0.43 13.69 -18.38
C LEU A 175 -0.64 14.16 -19.37
N THR A 176 -0.35 14.07 -20.65
CA THR A 176 -1.31 14.29 -21.75
C THR A 176 -1.76 12.94 -22.30
N ASN A 177 -2.92 12.92 -22.97
CA ASN A 177 -3.45 11.70 -23.57
C ASN A 177 -2.46 11.09 -24.56
N GLU A 178 -1.81 11.93 -25.42
CA GLU A 178 -0.83 11.43 -26.39
C GLU A 178 0.35 10.70 -25.72
N LYS A 179 0.78 11.18 -24.54
CA LYS A 179 1.87 10.53 -23.79
C LYS A 179 1.43 9.21 -23.17
N LEU A 180 0.24 9.16 -22.59
CA LEU A 180 -0.29 7.94 -21.98
C LEU A 180 -0.69 6.90 -23.04
N ASP A 181 -1.25 7.34 -24.16
CA ASP A 181 -1.63 6.45 -25.26
C ASP A 181 -0.42 5.81 -25.96
N ALA A 182 0.73 6.46 -25.90
CA ALA A 182 1.99 5.93 -26.44
C ALA A 182 2.66 4.89 -25.50
N VAL A 183 2.20 4.74 -24.25
CA VAL A 183 2.78 3.76 -23.30
C VAL A 183 2.25 2.36 -23.62
N GLU A 184 3.15 1.38 -23.70
CA GLU A 184 2.79 -0.02 -23.87
C GLU A 184 2.14 -0.59 -22.59
N LEU A 185 1.01 -1.27 -22.75
CA LEU A 185 0.39 -2.06 -21.69
C LEU A 185 1.14 -3.39 -21.55
N LYS A 186 1.46 -3.79 -20.31
CA LYS A 186 2.27 -4.99 -20.01
C LYS A 186 1.50 -6.05 -19.20
N PHE A 187 0.22 -6.24 -19.51
CA PHE A 187 -0.59 -7.26 -18.86
C PHE A 187 -0.68 -8.57 -19.67
N GLU A 188 -0.21 -8.60 -20.91
CA GLU A 188 -0.23 -9.82 -21.73
C GLU A 188 0.47 -11.00 -21.03
N GLY A 189 -0.21 -12.15 -20.96
CA GLY A 189 0.25 -13.33 -20.24
C GLY A 189 0.21 -13.23 -18.69
N ARG A 190 -0.49 -12.24 -18.15
CA ARG A 190 -0.65 -11.98 -16.72
C ARG A 190 -2.12 -12.03 -16.35
N ASP A 191 -2.74 -13.19 -16.52
CA ASP A 191 -4.18 -13.42 -16.38
C ASP A 191 -4.56 -14.20 -15.12
N THR A 192 -3.59 -14.58 -14.32
CA THR A 192 -3.80 -15.41 -13.12
C THR A 192 -3.23 -14.70 -11.88
N LEU A 193 -4.00 -14.66 -10.80
CA LEU A 193 -3.57 -14.07 -9.53
C LEU A 193 -2.46 -14.89 -8.86
N GLN A 194 -1.55 -14.21 -8.18
CA GLN A 194 -0.45 -14.79 -7.42
C GLN A 194 -0.98 -15.45 -6.14
N PRO A 195 -0.91 -16.82 -6.00
CA PRO A 195 -1.52 -17.52 -4.86
C PRO A 195 -0.99 -17.05 -3.50
N LEU A 196 0.32 -16.82 -3.37
CA LEU A 196 0.94 -16.36 -2.13
C LEU A 196 0.35 -15.01 -1.65
N GLN A 197 0.00 -14.13 -2.58
CA GLN A 197 -0.60 -12.83 -2.27
C GLN A 197 -2.07 -13.00 -1.85
N MET A 198 -2.80 -13.90 -2.51
CA MET A 198 -4.19 -14.19 -2.15
C MET A 198 -4.30 -14.84 -0.77
N ASP A 199 -3.39 -15.76 -0.43
CA ASP A 199 -3.30 -16.35 0.90
C ASP A 199 -3.00 -15.29 1.98
N ALA A 200 -2.15 -14.30 1.66
CA ALA A 200 -1.85 -13.21 2.57
C ALA A 200 -3.08 -12.29 2.79
N LEU A 201 -3.85 -12.01 1.74
CA LEU A 201 -5.11 -11.25 1.86
C LEU A 201 -6.12 -11.98 2.73
N ASP A 202 -6.24 -13.30 2.59
CA ASP A 202 -7.11 -14.11 3.45
C ASP A 202 -6.70 -13.98 4.93
N ARG A 203 -5.40 -14.06 5.22
CA ARG A 203 -4.89 -13.87 6.58
C ARG A 203 -5.09 -12.45 7.11
N ILE A 204 -4.98 -11.42 6.26
CA ILE A 204 -5.32 -10.03 6.63
C ILE A 204 -6.78 -9.94 7.07
N ILE A 205 -7.71 -10.49 6.27
CA ILE A 205 -9.15 -10.49 6.57
C ILE A 205 -9.42 -11.21 7.92
N GLN A 206 -8.84 -12.40 8.10
CA GLN A 206 -8.97 -13.15 9.35
C GLN A 206 -8.39 -12.42 10.56
N LEU A 207 -7.25 -11.77 10.41
CA LEU A 207 -6.60 -10.98 11.47
C LEU A 207 -7.47 -9.77 11.86
N CYS A 208 -8.05 -9.09 10.89
CA CYS A 208 -8.97 -7.98 11.13
C CYS A 208 -10.22 -8.46 11.90
N ALA A 209 -10.83 -9.57 11.48
CA ALA A 209 -11.97 -10.16 12.17
C ALA A 209 -11.65 -10.54 13.64
N GLN A 210 -10.46 -11.10 13.89
CA GLN A 210 -10.00 -11.47 15.25
C GLN A 210 -9.75 -10.25 16.15
N LYS A 211 -9.47 -9.09 15.58
CA LYS A 211 -9.12 -7.87 16.29
C LYS A 211 -10.24 -6.81 16.31
N ASP A 212 -11.42 -7.16 15.79
CA ASP A 212 -12.56 -6.24 15.65
C ASP A 212 -12.19 -4.98 14.84
N VAL A 213 -11.42 -5.18 13.78
CA VAL A 213 -11.03 -4.16 12.81
C VAL A 213 -11.91 -4.31 11.57
N ASP A 214 -12.64 -3.27 11.22
CA ASP A 214 -13.43 -3.23 9.97
C ASP A 214 -12.47 -3.26 8.76
N VAL A 215 -12.77 -4.03 7.71
CA VAL A 215 -11.90 -4.14 6.54
C VAL A 215 -12.64 -3.79 5.25
N VAL A 216 -12.01 -2.94 4.44
CA VAL A 216 -12.55 -2.48 3.15
C VAL A 216 -11.45 -2.57 2.11
N PHE A 217 -11.75 -3.13 0.94
CA PHE A 217 -10.85 -3.12 -0.19
C PHE A 217 -11.22 -2.03 -1.17
N VAL A 218 -10.23 -1.31 -1.67
CA VAL A 218 -10.44 -0.16 -2.54
C VAL A 218 -9.59 -0.27 -3.79
N GLU A 219 -10.24 -0.23 -4.93
CA GLU A 219 -9.57 -0.05 -6.21
C GLU A 219 -9.24 1.43 -6.41
N THR A 220 -7.98 1.77 -6.69
CA THR A 220 -7.59 3.12 -7.12
C THR A 220 -7.89 3.31 -8.60
N PRO A 221 -8.30 4.52 -9.04
CA PRO A 221 -8.50 4.82 -10.47
C PRO A 221 -7.24 4.56 -11.30
N LYS A 222 -7.43 4.11 -12.52
CA LYS A 222 -6.39 3.89 -13.53
C LYS A 222 -6.81 4.53 -14.84
N TYR A 223 -5.83 4.85 -15.69
CA TYR A 223 -6.13 5.40 -17.00
C TYR A 223 -6.99 4.40 -17.82
N TYR A 224 -7.93 4.88 -18.62
CA TYR A 224 -8.98 4.07 -19.27
C TYR A 224 -8.45 2.81 -19.99
N ARG A 225 -7.25 2.88 -20.59
CA ARG A 225 -6.65 1.76 -21.30
C ARG A 225 -6.39 0.53 -20.42
N VAL A 226 -6.12 0.74 -19.12
CA VAL A 226 -5.94 -0.37 -18.16
C VAL A 226 -7.27 -1.09 -17.95
N HIS A 227 -8.36 -0.34 -17.82
CA HIS A 227 -9.70 -0.93 -17.68
C HIS A 227 -10.20 -1.62 -18.98
N ALA A 228 -9.64 -1.26 -20.13
CA ALA A 228 -9.94 -1.94 -21.40
C ALA A 228 -9.11 -3.23 -21.61
N ASP A 229 -8.13 -3.53 -20.77
CA ASP A 229 -7.26 -4.70 -20.90
C ASP A 229 -7.93 -5.98 -20.38
N VAL A 230 -7.96 -7.02 -21.22
CA VAL A 230 -8.66 -8.28 -20.93
C VAL A 230 -7.99 -9.05 -19.78
N ALA A 231 -6.65 -9.09 -19.77
CA ALA A 231 -5.91 -9.82 -18.73
C ALA A 231 -6.05 -9.13 -17.36
N TYR A 232 -6.00 -7.80 -17.34
CA TYR A 232 -6.28 -7.02 -16.13
C TYR A 232 -7.69 -7.31 -15.59
N ASN A 233 -8.71 -7.25 -16.45
CA ASN A 233 -10.11 -7.50 -16.05
C ASN A 233 -10.31 -8.93 -15.55
N SER A 234 -9.67 -9.94 -16.18
CA SER A 234 -9.72 -11.32 -15.70
C SER A 234 -9.22 -11.43 -14.26
N MET A 235 -8.04 -10.87 -13.97
CA MET A 235 -7.49 -10.88 -12.62
C MET A 235 -8.35 -10.08 -11.62
N MET A 236 -8.90 -8.94 -12.03
CA MET A 236 -9.79 -8.13 -11.17
C MET A 236 -11.07 -8.87 -10.84
N LYS A 237 -11.63 -9.65 -11.81
CA LYS A 237 -12.79 -10.49 -11.57
C LYS A 237 -12.50 -11.56 -10.53
N ASP A 238 -11.40 -12.32 -10.69
CA ASP A 238 -11.00 -13.35 -9.74
C ASP A 238 -10.76 -12.76 -8.35
N TYR A 239 -10.17 -11.55 -8.29
CA TYR A 239 -9.95 -10.84 -7.02
C TYR A 239 -11.28 -10.41 -6.38
N TYR A 240 -12.20 -9.87 -7.16
CA TYR A 240 -13.52 -9.50 -6.66
C TYR A 240 -14.29 -10.72 -6.16
N ASP A 241 -14.31 -11.82 -6.93
CA ASP A 241 -14.99 -13.07 -6.56
C ASP A 241 -14.42 -13.64 -5.23
N PHE A 242 -13.09 -13.59 -5.07
CA PHE A 242 -12.41 -13.94 -3.81
C PHE A 242 -12.90 -13.12 -2.61
N LEU A 243 -13.06 -11.80 -2.75
CA LEU A 243 -13.54 -10.91 -1.70
C LEU A 243 -15.04 -11.09 -1.44
N LYS A 244 -15.83 -11.30 -2.50
CA LYS A 244 -17.28 -11.56 -2.42
C LYS A 244 -17.57 -12.84 -1.62
N GLU A 245 -16.85 -13.92 -1.88
CA GLU A 245 -16.97 -15.19 -1.12
C GLU A 245 -16.72 -15.01 0.38
N ARG A 246 -15.91 -14.03 0.76
CA ARG A 246 -15.57 -13.70 2.16
C ARG A 246 -16.47 -12.61 2.76
N ASN A 247 -17.48 -12.17 2.01
CA ASN A 247 -18.38 -11.10 2.39
C ASN A 247 -17.67 -9.80 2.79
N VAL A 248 -16.58 -9.47 2.11
CA VAL A 248 -15.76 -8.27 2.37
C VAL A 248 -16.26 -7.12 1.53
N LYS A 249 -16.40 -5.94 2.15
CA LYS A 249 -16.79 -4.71 1.47
C LYS A 249 -15.70 -4.25 0.49
N THR A 250 -16.11 -3.91 -0.73
CA THR A 250 -15.24 -3.38 -1.78
C THR A 250 -15.73 -2.02 -2.28
N ILE A 251 -14.79 -1.17 -2.70
CA ILE A 251 -15.06 0.09 -3.39
C ILE A 251 -14.36 0.00 -4.75
N LEU A 252 -15.15 0.01 -5.82
CA LEU A 252 -14.69 -0.25 -7.19
C LEU A 252 -14.94 0.96 -8.09
N CYS A 253 -14.07 1.14 -9.08
CA CYS A 253 -14.33 2.06 -10.17
C CYS A 253 -15.55 1.57 -11.00
N ASP A 254 -16.42 2.47 -11.42
CA ASP A 254 -17.58 2.16 -12.27
C ASP A 254 -17.16 1.45 -13.56
N LYS A 255 -16.04 1.87 -14.19
CA LYS A 255 -15.46 1.21 -15.36
C LYS A 255 -15.14 -0.27 -15.12
N THR A 256 -14.66 -0.62 -13.92
CA THR A 256 -14.38 -2.01 -13.54
C THR A 256 -15.69 -2.77 -13.35
N VAL A 257 -16.68 -2.17 -12.68
CA VAL A 257 -17.99 -2.79 -12.48
C VAL A 257 -18.65 -3.12 -13.83
N ASP A 258 -18.64 -2.17 -14.78
CA ASP A 258 -19.19 -2.37 -16.12
C ASP A 258 -18.47 -3.49 -16.88
N ASN A 259 -17.14 -3.53 -16.81
CA ASN A 259 -16.33 -4.51 -17.54
C ASN A 259 -16.40 -5.94 -16.96
N LEU A 260 -16.64 -6.06 -15.67
CA LEU A 260 -16.69 -7.38 -15.01
C LEU A 260 -18.09 -7.99 -15.00
N ASP A 261 -19.12 -7.28 -15.50
CA ASP A 261 -20.53 -7.72 -15.48
C ASP A 261 -20.95 -8.20 -14.08
N ILE A 262 -20.64 -7.37 -13.08
CA ILE A 262 -20.91 -7.70 -11.67
C ILE A 262 -22.42 -7.64 -11.44
N ASP A 263 -22.98 -8.74 -10.92
CA ASP A 263 -24.39 -8.81 -10.50
C ASP A 263 -24.70 -7.73 -9.46
N THR A 264 -25.58 -6.80 -9.84
CA THR A 264 -25.96 -5.65 -9.04
C THR A 264 -27.00 -5.97 -7.95
N GLU A 265 -27.61 -7.16 -7.96
CA GLU A 265 -28.66 -7.53 -6.99
C GLU A 265 -28.11 -8.13 -5.69
N ASN A 266 -26.89 -8.66 -5.71
CA ASN A 266 -26.31 -9.39 -4.58
C ASN A 266 -24.83 -9.00 -4.36
N HIS A 267 -24.59 -7.78 -3.91
CA HIS A 267 -23.25 -7.20 -3.92
C HIS A 267 -22.82 -6.56 -2.60
N ASN A 268 -21.54 -6.74 -2.26
CA ASN A 268 -20.83 -6.05 -1.19
C ASN A 268 -19.89 -4.99 -1.73
N TYR A 269 -20.26 -4.31 -2.83
CA TYR A 269 -19.44 -3.23 -3.37
C TYR A 269 -20.16 -1.90 -3.39
N ILE A 270 -19.40 -0.84 -3.42
CA ILE A 270 -19.83 0.52 -3.75
C ILE A 270 -19.08 0.93 -5.00
N ALA A 271 -19.80 1.32 -6.06
CA ALA A 271 -19.18 1.90 -7.23
C ALA A 271 -18.90 3.39 -7.02
N TYR A 272 -17.80 3.87 -7.58
CA TYR A 272 -17.50 5.29 -7.70
C TYR A 272 -17.19 5.66 -9.14
N ASN A 273 -17.58 6.87 -9.52
CA ASN A 273 -17.29 7.42 -10.84
C ASN A 273 -16.02 8.29 -10.80
N PHE A 274 -15.08 8.06 -11.71
CA PHE A 274 -13.87 8.85 -11.86
C PHE A 274 -13.58 9.10 -13.34
N ASP A 275 -13.05 10.28 -13.67
CA ASP A 275 -12.68 10.60 -15.04
C ASP A 275 -11.36 9.92 -15.42
N ASN A 276 -11.46 8.65 -15.83
CA ASN A 276 -10.36 7.80 -16.26
C ASN A 276 -9.80 8.17 -17.64
N ASP A 277 -10.51 9.00 -18.39
CA ASP A 277 -10.13 9.44 -19.75
C ASP A 277 -9.31 10.75 -19.72
N ASP A 278 -9.36 11.52 -18.63
CA ASP A 278 -8.53 12.73 -18.44
C ASP A 278 -7.12 12.36 -17.99
N ALA A 279 -6.17 12.34 -18.90
CA ALA A 279 -4.77 12.04 -18.63
C ALA A 279 -4.12 12.96 -17.60
N SER A 280 -4.65 14.17 -17.37
CA SER A 280 -4.14 15.08 -16.35
C SER A 280 -4.32 14.55 -14.91
N ASN A 281 -5.21 13.56 -14.72
CA ASN A 281 -5.41 12.85 -13.47
C ASN A 281 -4.34 11.80 -13.19
N PHE A 282 -3.46 11.50 -14.16
CA PHE A 282 -2.50 10.40 -14.07
C PHE A 282 -1.06 10.84 -14.37
N SER A 283 -0.11 10.24 -13.67
CA SER A 283 1.33 10.41 -13.89
C SER A 283 1.95 9.27 -14.72
N ASP A 284 1.23 8.19 -14.87
CA ASP A 284 1.42 7.08 -15.79
C ASP A 284 0.09 6.29 -15.91
N LEU A 285 0.08 5.12 -16.55
CA LEU A 285 -1.16 4.37 -16.78
C LEU A 285 -1.89 3.93 -15.49
N ILE A 286 -1.16 3.74 -14.39
CA ILE A 286 -1.70 3.17 -13.15
C ILE A 286 -1.55 4.07 -11.93
N HIS A 287 -0.72 5.12 -11.99
CA HIS A 287 -0.49 6.01 -10.88
C HIS A 287 -1.12 7.39 -11.12
N MET A 288 -1.74 7.94 -10.10
CA MET A 288 -2.38 9.26 -10.17
C MET A 288 -1.37 10.41 -10.09
N SER A 289 -1.72 11.53 -10.71
CA SER A 289 -1.14 12.84 -10.46
C SER A 289 -1.64 13.40 -9.13
N SER A 290 -1.10 14.52 -8.66
CA SER A 290 -1.63 15.20 -7.46
C SER A 290 -3.08 15.64 -7.63
N LYS A 291 -3.49 16.09 -8.83
CA LYS A 291 -4.87 16.45 -9.14
C LYS A 291 -5.80 15.24 -8.97
N GLY A 292 -5.49 14.13 -9.66
CA GLY A 292 -6.31 12.91 -9.60
C GLY A 292 -6.36 12.33 -8.19
N ARG A 293 -5.23 12.29 -7.47
CA ARG A 293 -5.15 11.85 -6.08
C ARG A 293 -6.10 12.63 -5.17
N ASP A 294 -6.05 13.95 -5.21
CA ASP A 294 -6.83 14.78 -4.30
C ASP A 294 -8.33 14.71 -4.62
N GLU A 295 -8.70 14.61 -5.91
CA GLU A 295 -10.07 14.39 -6.36
C GLU A 295 -10.61 13.04 -5.92
N PHE A 296 -9.87 11.96 -6.15
CA PHE A 296 -10.23 10.62 -5.71
C PHE A 296 -10.34 10.53 -4.18
N SER A 297 -9.39 11.11 -3.45
CA SER A 297 -9.41 11.07 -1.99
C SER A 297 -10.63 11.77 -1.39
N LYS A 298 -11.06 12.90 -1.95
CA LYS A 298 -12.30 13.59 -1.55
C LYS A 298 -13.54 12.70 -1.79
N GLN A 299 -13.57 12.02 -2.92
CA GLN A 299 -14.67 11.11 -3.24
C GLN A 299 -14.67 9.89 -2.32
N LEU A 300 -13.50 9.26 -2.15
CA LEU A 300 -13.32 8.11 -1.26
C LEU A 300 -13.72 8.44 0.18
N GLY A 301 -13.36 9.65 0.67
CA GLY A 301 -13.76 10.12 2.00
C GLY A 301 -15.26 10.10 2.22
N LYS A 302 -16.05 10.51 1.23
CA LYS A 302 -17.52 10.47 1.32
C LYS A 302 -18.04 9.03 1.42
N LEU A 303 -17.47 8.10 0.67
CA LEU A 303 -17.88 6.69 0.64
C LEU A 303 -17.46 5.92 1.90
N ILE A 304 -16.33 6.27 2.48
CA ILE A 304 -15.81 5.61 3.70
C ILE A 304 -16.52 6.12 4.96
N VAL A 305 -16.72 7.45 5.06
CA VAL A 305 -17.30 8.08 6.26
C VAL A 305 -18.82 7.96 6.27
N ASN A 306 -19.46 8.03 5.12
CA ASN A 306 -20.91 7.89 4.98
C ASN A 306 -21.26 6.76 3.99
N PRO A 307 -21.30 5.49 4.43
CA PRO A 307 -21.57 4.35 3.55
C PRO A 307 -23.00 4.33 2.94
N ASN A 308 -23.89 5.21 3.38
CA ASN A 308 -25.23 5.38 2.82
C ASN A 308 -25.30 6.52 1.80
N TYR A 309 -24.14 6.95 1.30
CA TYR A 309 -24.07 7.98 0.25
C TYR A 309 -24.46 7.31 -1.08
N GLU A 310 -25.72 7.49 -1.49
CA GLU A 310 -26.25 7.22 -2.82
C GLU A 310 -25.96 8.38 -3.78
#